data_4ef51b4e4b4a16e6cf41f390b12f3054
#
_entry.id   4ef51b4e4b4a16e6cf41f390b12f3054
#
_cell.length_a   1.000
_cell.length_b   1.000
_cell.length_c   1.000
_cell.angle_alpha   90.00
_cell.angle_beta   90.00
_cell.angle_gamma   90.00
#
_symmetry.space_group_name_H-M   'P 1'
#
loop_
_entity.id
_entity.type
_entity.pdbx_description
1 polymer ?
#
loop_
_entity_poly.entity_id
_entity_poly.type
_entity_poly.pdbx_seq_one_letter_code
_entity_poly.pdbx_strand_id
1 'polypeptide(L)'
;MGEELSEKLFYLTAKTITRTVAQDAFNILSDNGVHLKYVTITAKEKICILDKPTCNPGSCPRALGHFDRVNDAVFDVITHEEHITREIVSTYAEKHNVCPFEMCLDISTWVDAVIGDYNYAFDPNACLKRFFGTDTTSNNYIFLIDEAHNLVDRAREMYSAALIKEDFLSIKKLTKFMSKKITNAIERCNKSLLALKRDCDVLTEWQLIDIEDFVIRLMQLANYLDEYLQDSRNNKHGSNNVKGQINLMEFEGVNNSELVPDTREKILDFYFSVRAFLNTYELLDDKYIIYSDYSEDGNFRLRLQCMDPSTNLDSYLKKGRCSIFFSATFLPIKYYMEQLAGGTDDYAVYAPSPFSPKTDL
;
A
#
# COMPACT_ATOMS: atom_id res chain seq x y z
N MET A 1 -34.27 16.89 9.29
CA MET A 1 -32.84 16.49 9.49
C MET A 1 -32.56 15.48 8.42
N GLY A 2 -31.75 15.82 7.41
CA GLY A 2 -31.33 14.86 6.39
C GLY A 2 -30.36 13.88 7.08
N GLU A 3 -30.64 12.60 7.01
CA GLU A 3 -29.66 11.57 7.38
C GLU A 3 -28.45 11.76 6.46
N GLU A 4 -27.25 11.90 7.04
CA GLU A 4 -26.01 11.85 6.29
C GLU A 4 -25.95 10.48 5.60
N LEU A 5 -26.03 10.48 4.28
CA LEU A 5 -26.08 9.24 3.51
C LEU A 5 -24.73 8.53 3.47
N SER A 6 -23.62 9.27 3.60
CA SER A 6 -22.27 8.73 3.68
C SER A 6 -21.32 9.75 4.32
N GLU A 7 -20.23 9.27 4.92
CA GLU A 7 -19.18 10.14 5.49
C GLU A 7 -18.16 10.58 4.43
N LYS A 8 -17.88 9.73 3.45
CA LYS A 8 -16.82 10.00 2.46
C LYS A 8 -16.98 9.12 1.21
N LEU A 9 -16.61 9.70 0.07
CA LEU A 9 -16.55 9.02 -1.21
C LEU A 9 -15.10 8.73 -1.60
N PHE A 10 -14.81 7.50 -1.99
CA PHE A 10 -13.52 7.09 -2.55
C PHE A 10 -13.68 6.74 -4.01
N TYR A 11 -13.11 7.56 -4.90
CA TYR A 11 -13.01 7.26 -6.32
C TYR A 11 -11.65 6.60 -6.59
N LEU A 12 -11.67 5.31 -6.91
CA LEU A 12 -10.48 4.48 -7.00
C LEU A 12 -10.25 4.03 -8.44
N THR A 13 -9.01 4.16 -8.91
CA THR A 13 -8.64 3.81 -10.28
C THR A 13 -7.19 3.31 -10.39
N ALA A 14 -6.92 2.44 -11.38
CA ALA A 14 -5.59 1.88 -11.61
C ALA A 14 -4.60 2.84 -12.28
N LYS A 15 -5.08 3.86 -13.00
CA LYS A 15 -4.25 4.68 -13.90
C LYS A 15 -4.35 6.18 -13.59
N THR A 16 -3.24 6.89 -13.79
CA THR A 16 -3.18 8.34 -13.61
C THR A 16 -4.12 9.10 -14.56
N ILE A 17 -4.31 8.62 -15.80
CA ILE A 17 -5.18 9.25 -16.81
C ILE A 17 -6.64 9.19 -16.37
N THR A 18 -7.10 8.10 -15.80
CA THR A 18 -8.49 7.96 -15.36
C THR A 18 -8.81 8.84 -14.14
N ARG A 19 -7.79 9.31 -13.41
CA ARG A 19 -7.97 10.33 -12.34
C ARG A 19 -8.43 11.68 -12.90
N THR A 20 -7.95 12.07 -14.09
CA THR A 20 -8.41 13.29 -14.77
C THR A 20 -9.89 13.18 -15.12
N VAL A 21 -10.34 12.01 -15.59
CA VAL A 21 -11.76 11.76 -15.86
C VAL A 21 -12.62 11.93 -14.59
N ALA A 22 -12.11 11.42 -13.44
CA ALA A 22 -12.79 11.63 -12.17
C ALA A 22 -12.86 13.12 -11.79
N GLN A 23 -11.75 13.84 -11.94
CA GLN A 23 -11.70 15.28 -11.67
C GLN A 23 -12.69 16.05 -12.56
N ASP A 24 -12.75 15.73 -13.86
CA ASP A 24 -13.69 16.34 -14.80
C ASP A 24 -15.15 16.05 -14.41
N ALA A 25 -15.45 14.84 -13.95
CA ALA A 25 -16.78 14.49 -13.44
C ALA A 25 -17.15 15.34 -12.20
N PHE A 26 -16.23 15.54 -11.26
CA PHE A 26 -16.46 16.41 -10.10
C PHE A 26 -16.59 17.88 -10.50
N ASN A 27 -15.84 18.35 -11.50
CA ASN A 27 -15.98 19.70 -12.04
C ASN A 27 -17.39 19.90 -12.66
N ILE A 28 -17.88 18.95 -13.45
CA ILE A 28 -19.23 18.99 -14.02
C ILE A 28 -20.30 19.03 -12.91
N LEU A 29 -20.13 18.26 -11.83
CA LEU A 29 -21.06 18.29 -10.70
C LEU A 29 -21.06 19.67 -10.02
N SER A 30 -19.88 20.25 -9.81
CA SER A 30 -19.73 21.58 -9.22
C SER A 30 -20.38 22.67 -10.09
N ASP A 31 -20.16 22.63 -11.40
CA ASP A 31 -20.79 23.54 -12.37
C ASP A 31 -22.32 23.45 -12.37
N ASN A 32 -22.86 22.30 -11.95
CA ASN A 32 -24.30 22.08 -11.79
C ASN A 32 -24.81 22.29 -10.35
N GLY A 33 -24.01 22.89 -9.48
CA GLY A 33 -24.39 23.31 -8.13
C GLY A 33 -24.24 22.26 -7.03
N VAL A 34 -23.50 21.16 -7.30
CA VAL A 34 -23.15 20.17 -6.30
C VAL A 34 -21.75 20.48 -5.79
N HIS A 35 -21.65 21.11 -4.63
CA HIS A 35 -20.37 21.47 -4.02
C HIS A 35 -19.81 20.30 -3.21
N LEU A 36 -18.79 19.63 -3.77
CA LEU A 36 -18.06 18.54 -3.13
C LEU A 36 -16.56 18.90 -3.13
N LYS A 37 -15.98 18.95 -1.94
CA LYS A 37 -14.52 19.08 -1.82
C LYS A 37 -13.87 17.72 -2.09
N TYR A 38 -12.86 17.72 -2.95
CA TYR A 38 -12.08 16.51 -3.17
C TYR A 38 -10.58 16.74 -3.16
N VAL A 39 -9.83 15.69 -2.84
CA VAL A 39 -8.37 15.65 -2.98
C VAL A 39 -7.95 14.49 -3.87
N THR A 40 -6.96 14.75 -4.75
CA THR A 40 -6.33 13.70 -5.57
C THR A 40 -5.02 13.26 -4.95
N ILE A 41 -4.98 12.04 -4.41
CA ILE A 41 -3.75 11.48 -3.84
C ILE A 41 -2.79 11.09 -4.96
N THR A 42 -1.61 11.68 -4.94
CA THR A 42 -0.50 11.38 -5.85
C THR A 42 0.55 10.56 -5.13
N ALA A 43 1.08 9.53 -5.81
CA ALA A 43 2.13 8.68 -5.24
C ALA A 43 3.35 9.51 -4.80
N LYS A 44 3.96 9.09 -3.69
CA LYS A 44 5.06 9.81 -3.03
C LYS A 44 6.21 10.13 -3.99
N GLU A 45 6.59 9.16 -4.82
CA GLU A 45 7.67 9.30 -5.80
C GLU A 45 7.36 10.35 -6.88
N LYS A 46 6.08 10.60 -7.14
CA LYS A 46 5.65 11.56 -8.17
C LYS A 46 5.46 12.98 -7.65
N ILE A 47 5.25 13.17 -6.35
CA ILE A 47 4.99 14.48 -5.75
C ILE A 47 6.14 14.95 -4.84
N CYS A 48 7.10 14.07 -4.52
CA CYS A 48 8.26 14.41 -3.71
C CYS A 48 9.12 15.47 -4.40
N ILE A 49 9.67 16.40 -3.62
CA ILE A 49 10.61 17.42 -4.11
C ILE A 49 12.02 16.88 -4.36
N LEU A 50 12.33 15.69 -3.85
CA LEU A 50 13.60 15.00 -4.02
C LEU A 50 13.46 13.95 -5.13
N ASP A 51 14.49 13.78 -5.93
CA ASP A 51 14.55 12.75 -6.98
C ASP A 51 14.35 11.34 -6.41
N LYS A 52 14.90 11.11 -5.21
CA LYS A 52 14.61 9.92 -4.41
C LYS A 52 14.00 10.36 -3.07
N PRO A 53 12.80 9.88 -2.71
CA PRO A 53 12.19 10.20 -1.43
C PRO A 53 13.04 9.70 -0.26
N THR A 54 13.68 10.62 0.45
CA THR A 54 14.42 10.37 1.70
C THR A 54 13.77 11.20 2.80
N CYS A 55 12.82 10.59 3.52
CA CYS A 55 11.90 11.30 4.40
C CYS A 55 12.48 11.52 5.81
N ASN A 56 13.71 12.00 5.92
CA ASN A 56 14.31 12.30 7.23
C ASN A 56 14.71 13.79 7.34
N PRO A 57 14.67 14.37 8.56
CA PRO A 57 15.00 15.78 8.76
C PRO A 57 16.41 16.19 8.34
N GLY A 58 17.35 15.24 8.23
CA GLY A 58 18.72 15.51 7.79
C GLY A 58 18.89 15.57 6.28
N SER A 59 17.97 14.95 5.53
CA SER A 59 18.05 14.85 4.06
C SER A 59 16.93 15.61 3.34
N CYS A 60 15.78 15.79 4.00
CA CYS A 60 14.63 16.48 3.42
C CYS A 60 14.32 17.77 4.19
N PRO A 61 14.46 18.96 3.55
CA PRO A 61 14.21 20.24 4.21
C PRO A 61 12.73 20.39 4.63
N ARG A 62 11.80 19.72 3.95
CA ARG A 62 10.38 19.77 4.28
C ARG A 62 9.97 18.80 5.40
N ALA A 63 10.79 17.79 5.70
CA ALA A 63 10.55 16.88 6.84
C ALA A 63 10.87 17.57 8.18
N LEU A 64 11.88 18.46 8.20
CA LEU A 64 12.23 19.21 9.40
C LEU A 64 11.13 20.21 9.76
N GLY A 65 10.51 20.05 10.93
CA GLY A 65 9.41 20.90 11.42
C GLY A 65 8.10 20.76 10.61
N HIS A 66 7.92 19.67 9.89
CA HIS A 66 6.68 19.40 9.13
C HIS A 66 5.44 19.48 10.03
N PHE A 67 5.48 18.76 11.14
CA PHE A 67 4.34 18.68 12.09
C PHE A 67 3.99 20.01 12.76
N ASP A 68 4.93 20.94 12.82
CA ASP A 68 4.68 22.28 13.37
C ASP A 68 3.89 23.18 12.40
N ARG A 69 3.93 22.86 11.10
CA ARG A 69 3.39 23.71 10.02
C ARG A 69 2.24 23.08 9.24
N VAL A 70 2.10 21.74 9.27
CA VAL A 70 1.15 21.05 8.42
C VAL A 70 -0.30 21.42 8.72
N ASN A 71 -0.65 21.67 9.97
CA ASN A 71 -2.02 22.04 10.34
C ASN A 71 -2.42 23.39 9.73
N ASP A 72 -1.53 24.39 9.73
CA ASP A 72 -1.79 25.69 9.09
C ASP A 72 -1.88 25.53 7.57
N ALA A 73 -1.05 24.67 6.97
CA ALA A 73 -1.10 24.37 5.55
C ALA A 73 -2.41 23.69 5.12
N VAL A 74 -2.86 22.69 5.91
CA VAL A 74 -4.13 22.02 5.68
C VAL A 74 -5.30 22.98 5.82
N PHE A 75 -5.32 23.78 6.90
CA PHE A 75 -6.36 24.78 7.10
C PHE A 75 -6.43 25.80 5.95
N ASP A 76 -5.28 26.30 5.50
CA ASP A 76 -5.21 27.25 4.40
C ASP A 76 -5.79 26.67 3.10
N VAL A 77 -5.40 25.45 2.71
CA VAL A 77 -5.90 24.85 1.48
C VAL A 77 -7.39 24.50 1.55
N ILE A 78 -7.88 23.92 2.65
CA ILE A 78 -9.30 23.51 2.72
C ILE A 78 -10.27 24.69 2.83
N THR A 79 -9.79 25.87 3.25
CA THR A 79 -10.62 27.09 3.33
C THR A 79 -10.69 27.85 2.01
N HIS A 80 -9.74 27.68 1.12
CA HIS A 80 -9.66 28.44 -0.13
C HIS A 80 -9.92 27.60 -1.39
N GLU A 81 -9.79 26.26 -1.30
CA GLU A 81 -9.89 25.37 -2.46
C GLU A 81 -10.99 24.31 -2.26
N GLU A 82 -11.71 24.00 -3.32
CA GLU A 82 -12.69 22.90 -3.35
C GLU A 82 -12.12 21.66 -4.09
N HIS A 83 -11.36 21.90 -5.16
CA HIS A 83 -10.83 20.86 -6.02
C HIS A 83 -9.31 20.76 -5.83
N ILE A 84 -8.88 19.96 -4.86
CA ILE A 84 -7.47 19.90 -4.44
C ILE A 84 -6.71 18.89 -5.29
N THR A 85 -6.20 19.36 -6.43
CA THR A 85 -5.38 18.59 -7.36
C THR A 85 -3.92 18.51 -6.89
N ARG A 86 -3.10 17.73 -7.61
CA ARG A 86 -1.65 17.62 -7.36
C ARG A 86 -0.96 18.98 -7.38
N GLU A 87 -1.32 19.82 -8.34
CA GLU A 87 -0.73 21.15 -8.55
C GLU A 87 -1.03 22.06 -7.36
N ILE A 88 -2.27 22.06 -6.88
CA ILE A 88 -2.71 22.82 -5.71
C ILE A 88 -1.96 22.31 -4.46
N VAL A 89 -1.93 21.00 -4.23
CA VAL A 89 -1.15 20.41 -3.12
C VAL A 89 0.31 20.87 -3.17
N SER A 90 0.94 20.87 -4.35
CA SER A 90 2.34 21.27 -4.50
C SER A 90 2.54 22.75 -4.17
N THR A 91 1.63 23.62 -4.62
CA THR A 91 1.68 25.07 -4.38
C THR A 91 1.57 25.40 -2.90
N TYR A 92 0.57 24.82 -2.20
CA TYR A 92 0.40 25.07 -0.76
C TYR A 92 1.51 24.42 0.08
N ALA A 93 1.99 23.25 -0.33
CA ALA A 93 3.13 22.61 0.33
C ALA A 93 4.41 23.42 0.20
N GLU A 94 4.62 24.13 -0.92
CA GLU A 94 5.73 25.05 -1.09
C GLU A 94 5.54 26.31 -0.23
N LYS A 95 4.36 26.92 -0.24
CA LYS A 95 4.00 28.11 0.54
C LYS A 95 4.28 27.90 2.03
N HIS A 96 3.92 26.74 2.57
CA HIS A 96 4.05 26.42 4.00
C HIS A 96 5.33 25.61 4.34
N ASN A 97 6.15 25.29 3.35
CA ASN A 97 7.36 24.48 3.50
C ASN A 97 7.10 23.14 4.20
N VAL A 98 6.08 22.39 3.76
CA VAL A 98 5.69 21.08 4.27
C VAL A 98 5.82 19.98 3.22
N CYS A 99 5.83 18.71 3.64
CA CYS A 99 5.84 17.58 2.71
C CYS A 99 4.50 17.53 1.94
N PRO A 100 4.50 17.61 0.59
CA PRO A 100 3.25 17.61 -0.18
C PRO A 100 2.51 16.27 -0.06
N PHE A 101 3.21 15.15 0.04
CA PHE A 101 2.59 13.84 0.18
C PHE A 101 1.86 13.70 1.51
N GLU A 102 2.52 13.98 2.63
CA GLU A 102 1.90 13.87 3.96
C GLU A 102 0.78 14.88 4.14
N MET A 103 0.95 16.13 3.69
CA MET A 103 -0.11 17.12 3.68
C MET A 103 -1.34 16.66 2.89
N CYS A 104 -1.13 16.02 1.73
CA CYS A 104 -2.21 15.46 0.91
C CYS A 104 -2.98 14.36 1.68
N LEU A 105 -2.27 13.50 2.42
CA LEU A 105 -2.90 12.50 3.28
C LEU A 105 -3.71 13.14 4.42
N ASP A 106 -3.23 14.23 5.02
CA ASP A 106 -3.95 14.94 6.08
C ASP A 106 -5.18 15.65 5.53
N ILE A 107 -5.10 16.28 4.35
CA ILE A 107 -6.24 16.88 3.65
C ILE A 107 -7.36 15.85 3.42
N SER A 108 -7.00 14.59 3.13
CA SER A 108 -7.98 13.54 2.85
C SER A 108 -9.00 13.31 3.97
N THR A 109 -8.69 13.71 5.21
CA THR A 109 -9.62 13.63 6.35
C THR A 109 -10.71 14.71 6.30
N TRP A 110 -10.46 15.83 5.66
CA TRP A 110 -11.29 17.04 5.72
C TRP A 110 -12.15 17.28 4.48
N VAL A 111 -12.00 16.46 3.45
CA VAL A 111 -12.73 16.58 2.18
C VAL A 111 -13.82 15.54 2.06
N ASP A 112 -14.80 15.77 1.19
CA ASP A 112 -15.94 14.89 0.95
C ASP A 112 -15.55 13.68 0.09
N ALA A 113 -14.59 13.87 -0.83
CA ALA A 113 -14.16 12.83 -1.75
C ALA A 113 -12.63 12.70 -1.85
N VAL A 114 -12.18 11.47 -2.03
CA VAL A 114 -10.76 11.13 -2.25
C VAL A 114 -10.62 10.39 -3.56
N ILE A 115 -9.84 10.94 -4.48
CA ILE A 115 -9.47 10.29 -5.74
C ILE A 115 -8.09 9.66 -5.57
N GLY A 116 -7.95 8.37 -5.82
CA GLY A 116 -6.68 7.66 -5.60
C GLY A 116 -6.53 6.36 -6.36
N ASP A 117 -5.38 5.72 -6.15
CA ASP A 117 -5.12 4.36 -6.62
C ASP A 117 -5.83 3.33 -5.73
N TYR A 118 -6.14 2.15 -6.27
CA TYR A 118 -6.70 1.02 -5.52
C TYR A 118 -5.89 0.69 -4.26
N ASN A 119 -4.57 0.84 -4.31
CA ASN A 119 -3.67 0.54 -3.20
C ASN A 119 -4.04 1.33 -1.94
N TYR A 120 -4.54 2.54 -2.08
CA TYR A 120 -4.91 3.38 -0.93
C TYR A 120 -6.14 2.88 -0.17
N ALA A 121 -6.95 2.00 -0.77
CA ALA A 121 -8.08 1.37 -0.10
C ALA A 121 -7.82 -0.11 0.24
N PHE A 122 -7.22 -0.87 -0.67
CA PHE A 122 -7.25 -2.33 -0.64
C PHE A 122 -5.90 -3.00 -0.31
N ASP A 123 -4.75 -2.31 -0.45
CA ASP A 123 -3.45 -2.92 -0.17
C ASP A 123 -3.16 -2.91 1.35
N PRO A 124 -2.97 -4.06 2.00
CA PRO A 124 -2.68 -4.15 3.44
C PRO A 124 -1.47 -3.31 3.89
N ASN A 125 -0.50 -3.10 2.98
CA ASN A 125 0.74 -2.39 3.28
C ASN A 125 0.66 -0.88 2.98
N ALA A 126 -0.22 -0.47 2.05
CA ALA A 126 -0.30 0.90 1.52
C ALA A 126 -1.63 1.61 1.80
N CYS A 127 -2.66 0.90 2.30
CA CYS A 127 -3.97 1.49 2.54
C CYS A 127 -3.91 2.65 3.54
N LEU A 128 -4.82 3.59 3.37
CA LEU A 128 -5.01 4.71 4.28
C LEU A 128 -5.54 4.21 5.63
N LYS A 129 -4.66 3.86 6.55
CA LYS A 129 -5.01 3.27 7.86
C LYS A 129 -5.96 4.13 8.67
N ARG A 130 -5.97 5.45 8.45
CA ARG A 130 -6.93 6.38 9.08
C ARG A 130 -8.40 6.09 8.70
N PHE A 131 -8.64 5.44 7.54
CA PHE A 131 -9.97 5.03 7.05
C PHE A 131 -10.15 3.51 7.08
N PHE A 132 -9.09 2.76 6.76
CA PHE A 132 -9.15 1.32 6.52
C PHE A 132 -8.32 0.49 7.51
N GLY A 133 -7.84 1.10 8.60
CA GLY A 133 -7.16 0.38 9.68
C GLY A 133 -8.07 -0.61 10.41
N THR A 134 -7.49 -1.52 11.19
CA THR A 134 -8.23 -2.53 11.97
C THR A 134 -9.11 -1.89 13.04
N ASP A 135 -8.72 -0.74 13.57
CA ASP A 135 -9.40 -0.04 14.65
C ASP A 135 -10.49 0.94 14.15
N THR A 136 -10.66 1.08 12.83
CA THR A 136 -11.68 1.95 12.26
C THR A 136 -13.04 1.27 12.29
N THR A 137 -14.01 1.92 12.94
CA THR A 137 -15.38 1.41 13.09
C THR A 137 -16.36 1.98 12.07
N SER A 138 -15.96 2.99 11.28
CA SER A 138 -16.81 3.54 10.23
C SER A 138 -17.00 2.53 9.11
N ASN A 139 -18.25 2.36 8.69
CA ASN A 139 -18.69 1.56 7.55
C ASN A 139 -19.61 2.38 6.62
N ASN A 140 -19.38 3.68 6.57
CA ASN A 140 -20.27 4.62 5.88
C ASN A 140 -19.57 5.31 4.69
N TYR A 141 -18.64 4.60 4.03
CA TYR A 141 -17.97 5.08 2.83
C TYR A 141 -18.69 4.62 1.56
N ILE A 142 -18.59 5.39 0.49
CA ILE A 142 -18.99 4.99 -0.86
C ILE A 142 -17.73 4.75 -1.68
N PHE A 143 -17.63 3.57 -2.29
CA PHE A 143 -16.56 3.25 -3.23
C PHE A 143 -17.08 3.36 -4.67
N LEU A 144 -16.42 4.20 -5.47
CA LEU A 144 -16.54 4.23 -6.93
C LEU A 144 -15.25 3.65 -7.50
N ILE A 145 -15.33 2.48 -8.12
CA ILE A 145 -14.17 1.72 -8.56
C ILE A 145 -14.17 1.65 -10.09
N ASP A 146 -13.32 2.50 -10.66
CA ASP A 146 -13.20 2.68 -12.11
C ASP A 146 -12.22 1.66 -12.69
N GLU A 147 -12.48 1.24 -13.94
CA GLU A 147 -11.72 0.19 -14.64
C GLU A 147 -11.53 -1.06 -13.77
N ALA A 148 -12.60 -1.42 -13.06
CA ALA A 148 -12.56 -2.42 -11.99
C ALA A 148 -12.17 -3.84 -12.47
N HIS A 149 -12.15 -4.09 -13.79
CA HIS A 149 -11.59 -5.31 -14.35
C HIS A 149 -10.08 -5.48 -13.98
N ASN A 150 -9.35 -4.37 -13.83
CA ASN A 150 -7.95 -4.40 -13.39
C ASN A 150 -7.80 -4.72 -11.91
N LEU A 151 -8.84 -4.49 -11.10
CA LEU A 151 -8.74 -4.69 -9.64
C LEU A 151 -8.50 -6.15 -9.28
N VAL A 152 -9.01 -7.11 -10.05
CA VAL A 152 -8.83 -8.54 -9.77
C VAL A 152 -7.35 -8.92 -9.77
N ASP A 153 -6.62 -8.59 -10.83
CA ASP A 153 -5.20 -8.92 -10.92
C ASP A 153 -4.37 -8.09 -9.96
N ARG A 154 -4.70 -6.80 -9.78
CA ARG A 154 -4.05 -5.95 -8.78
C ARG A 154 -4.26 -6.46 -7.36
N ALA A 155 -5.45 -6.94 -7.02
CA ALA A 155 -5.72 -7.52 -5.71
C ALA A 155 -4.95 -8.83 -5.50
N ARG A 156 -4.87 -9.70 -6.51
CA ARG A 156 -3.99 -10.87 -6.46
C ARG A 156 -2.54 -10.50 -6.17
N GLU A 157 -2.02 -9.45 -6.79
CA GLU A 157 -0.67 -8.94 -6.51
C GLU A 157 -0.56 -8.38 -5.08
N MET A 158 -1.50 -7.52 -4.64
CA MET A 158 -1.52 -6.90 -3.31
C MET A 158 -1.54 -7.93 -2.17
N TYR A 159 -2.27 -9.02 -2.37
CA TYR A 159 -2.42 -10.08 -1.37
C TYR A 159 -1.43 -11.24 -1.55
N SER A 160 -0.49 -11.14 -2.49
CA SER A 160 0.59 -12.09 -2.68
C SER A 160 1.90 -11.56 -2.11
N ALA A 161 2.79 -12.48 -1.73
CA ALA A 161 4.12 -12.12 -1.28
C ALA A 161 5.17 -13.12 -1.77
N ALA A 162 6.40 -12.64 -1.91
CA ALA A 162 7.52 -13.49 -2.29
C ALA A 162 8.78 -13.15 -1.50
N LEU A 163 9.59 -14.15 -1.21
CA LEU A 163 10.94 -13.99 -0.65
C LEU A 163 11.96 -14.59 -1.62
N ILE A 164 13.02 -13.84 -1.84
CA ILE A 164 14.14 -14.25 -2.69
C ILE A 164 15.27 -14.77 -1.80
N LYS A 165 15.70 -16.00 -2.04
CA LYS A 165 16.75 -16.64 -1.23
C LYS A 165 18.08 -15.87 -1.26
N GLU A 166 18.42 -15.32 -2.40
CA GLU A 166 19.67 -14.60 -2.64
C GLU A 166 19.77 -13.32 -1.78
N ASP A 167 18.63 -12.70 -1.42
CA ASP A 167 18.57 -11.53 -0.53
C ASP A 167 19.04 -11.88 0.88
N PHE A 168 18.70 -13.06 1.39
CA PHE A 168 19.20 -13.52 2.70
C PHE A 168 20.71 -13.59 2.75
N LEU A 169 21.36 -14.01 1.65
CA LEU A 169 22.83 -14.06 1.57
C LEU A 169 23.44 -12.65 1.50
N SER A 170 22.80 -11.74 0.79
CA SER A 170 23.24 -10.36 0.66
C SER A 170 23.16 -9.63 2.00
N ILE A 171 22.04 -9.77 2.70
CA ILE A 171 21.84 -9.16 4.01
C ILE A 171 22.71 -9.82 5.09
N LYS A 172 22.95 -11.13 5.01
CA LYS A 172 23.91 -11.81 5.92
C LYS A 172 25.30 -11.18 5.86
N LYS A 173 25.79 -10.82 4.66
CA LYS A 173 27.09 -10.17 4.50
C LYS A 173 27.12 -8.81 5.19
N LEU A 174 26.04 -8.04 5.08
CA LEU A 174 25.92 -6.70 5.68
C LEU A 174 25.81 -6.76 7.21
N THR A 175 25.06 -7.74 7.73
CA THR A 175 24.80 -7.87 9.18
C THR A 175 25.87 -8.60 9.97
N LYS A 176 26.86 -9.20 9.30
CA LYS A 176 27.90 -10.04 9.92
C LYS A 176 28.66 -9.34 11.07
N PHE A 177 28.87 -8.04 10.94
CA PHE A 177 29.61 -7.24 11.94
C PHE A 177 28.67 -6.45 12.88
N MET A 178 27.36 -6.53 12.67
CA MET A 178 26.37 -5.72 13.39
C MET A 178 25.76 -6.50 14.56
N SER A 179 25.27 -7.71 14.31
CA SER A 179 24.61 -8.55 15.31
C SER A 179 24.76 -10.03 14.99
N LYS A 180 25.38 -10.75 15.92
CA LYS A 180 25.50 -12.22 15.82
C LYS A 180 24.13 -12.91 15.86
N LYS A 181 23.15 -12.36 16.61
CA LYS A 181 21.79 -12.90 16.68
C LYS A 181 21.11 -12.85 15.31
N ILE A 182 21.12 -11.69 14.66
CA ILE A 182 20.53 -11.45 13.33
C ILE A 182 21.21 -12.36 12.29
N THR A 183 22.56 -12.35 12.27
CA THR A 183 23.32 -13.16 11.31
C THR A 183 22.97 -14.66 11.42
N ASN A 184 22.86 -15.17 12.64
CA ASN A 184 22.49 -16.58 12.89
C ASN A 184 21.04 -16.89 12.49
N ALA A 185 20.11 -15.95 12.72
CA ALA A 185 18.72 -16.10 12.32
C ALA A 185 18.58 -16.12 10.79
N ILE A 186 19.25 -15.19 10.09
CA ILE A 186 19.32 -15.18 8.62
C ILE A 186 19.88 -16.52 8.09
N GLU A 187 20.93 -17.04 8.74
CA GLU A 187 21.51 -18.33 8.31
C GLU A 187 20.56 -19.49 8.45
N ARG A 188 19.77 -19.53 9.54
CA ARG A 188 18.73 -20.57 9.72
C ARG A 188 17.66 -20.48 8.63
N CYS A 189 17.16 -19.29 8.32
CA CYS A 189 16.22 -19.09 7.22
C CYS A 189 16.83 -19.50 5.87
N ASN A 190 18.04 -19.06 5.58
CA ASN A 190 18.73 -19.42 4.34
C ASN A 190 18.96 -20.93 4.19
N LYS A 191 19.24 -21.65 5.28
CA LYS A 191 19.36 -23.13 5.24
C LYS A 191 18.05 -23.80 4.86
N SER A 192 16.90 -23.32 5.38
CA SER A 192 15.58 -23.80 4.98
C SER A 192 15.31 -23.54 3.50
N LEU A 193 15.53 -22.30 3.03
CA LEU A 193 15.36 -21.95 1.61
C LEU A 193 16.30 -22.74 0.69
N LEU A 194 17.51 -23.07 1.15
CA LEU A 194 18.43 -23.92 0.38
C LEU A 194 17.94 -25.37 0.26
N ALA A 195 17.31 -25.91 1.30
CA ALA A 195 16.69 -27.23 1.22
C ALA A 195 15.55 -27.23 0.20
N LEU A 196 14.62 -26.29 0.30
CA LEU A 196 13.52 -26.11 -0.66
C LEU A 196 14.04 -25.92 -2.10
N LYS A 197 15.11 -25.16 -2.29
CA LYS A 197 15.73 -24.99 -3.60
C LYS A 197 16.23 -26.31 -4.19
N ARG A 198 16.90 -27.14 -3.38
CA ARG A 198 17.39 -28.46 -3.85
C ARG A 198 16.27 -29.39 -4.26
N ASP A 199 15.17 -29.37 -3.50
CA ASP A 199 14.00 -30.18 -3.83
C ASP A 199 13.33 -29.68 -5.12
N CYS A 200 13.23 -28.37 -5.29
CA CYS A 200 12.73 -27.74 -6.52
C CYS A 200 13.57 -28.08 -7.74
N ASP A 201 14.91 -28.05 -7.65
CA ASP A 201 15.85 -28.40 -8.71
C ASP A 201 15.66 -29.85 -9.19
N VAL A 202 15.31 -30.77 -8.27
CA VAL A 202 15.09 -32.19 -8.60
C VAL A 202 13.73 -32.40 -9.27
N LEU A 203 12.71 -31.62 -8.88
CA LEU A 203 11.33 -31.86 -9.31
C LEU A 203 11.02 -31.29 -10.70
N THR A 204 11.08 -30.02 -10.94
CA THR A 204 10.74 -29.40 -12.23
C THR A 204 10.68 -27.88 -12.21
N GLU A 205 11.56 -27.17 -11.60
CA GLU A 205 11.53 -25.70 -11.54
C GLU A 205 10.44 -25.08 -10.62
N TRP A 206 9.43 -25.83 -10.18
CA TRP A 206 8.44 -25.41 -9.20
C TRP A 206 7.93 -26.58 -8.35
N GLN A 207 7.41 -26.30 -7.14
CA GLN A 207 6.77 -27.27 -6.26
C GLN A 207 5.80 -26.59 -5.29
N LEU A 208 4.73 -27.32 -4.93
CA LEU A 208 3.88 -26.97 -3.80
C LEU A 208 4.57 -27.42 -2.51
N ILE A 209 4.54 -26.57 -1.47
CA ILE A 209 5.32 -26.81 -0.24
C ILE A 209 4.57 -26.40 1.01
N ASP A 210 4.91 -27.07 2.11
CA ASP A 210 4.60 -26.61 3.45
C ASP A 210 5.78 -25.83 4.01
N ILE A 211 5.50 -24.71 4.65
CA ILE A 211 6.51 -23.75 5.11
C ILE A 211 6.39 -23.37 6.59
N GLU A 212 5.60 -24.07 7.40
CA GLU A 212 5.37 -23.72 8.82
C GLU A 212 6.69 -23.55 9.59
N ASP A 213 7.59 -24.52 9.48
CA ASP A 213 8.91 -24.47 10.12
C ASP A 213 9.76 -23.29 9.66
N PHE A 214 9.66 -22.90 8.39
CA PHE A 214 10.34 -21.75 7.86
C PHE A 214 9.75 -20.44 8.40
N VAL A 215 8.43 -20.34 8.47
CA VAL A 215 7.73 -19.15 8.98
C VAL A 215 8.08 -18.89 10.46
N ILE A 216 8.15 -19.91 11.29
CA ILE A 216 8.59 -19.77 12.69
C ILE A 216 10.00 -19.13 12.77
N ARG A 217 10.92 -19.57 11.93
CA ARG A 217 12.29 -19.00 11.85
C ARG A 217 12.29 -17.58 11.31
N LEU A 218 11.41 -17.31 10.35
CA LEU A 218 11.26 -15.97 9.75
C LEU A 218 10.68 -14.98 10.78
N MET A 219 9.70 -15.38 11.60
CA MET A 219 9.18 -14.58 12.71
C MET A 219 10.26 -14.24 13.74
N GLN A 220 11.13 -15.21 14.08
CA GLN A 220 12.27 -14.93 14.96
C GLN A 220 13.25 -13.91 14.35
N LEU A 221 13.51 -14.02 13.05
CA LEU A 221 14.34 -13.04 12.33
C LEU A 221 13.70 -11.66 12.34
N ALA A 222 12.40 -11.56 12.05
CA ALA A 222 11.66 -10.30 12.08
C ALA A 222 11.76 -9.63 13.45
N ASN A 223 11.57 -10.37 14.54
CA ASN A 223 11.67 -9.86 15.91
C ASN A 223 13.08 -9.33 16.22
N TYR A 224 14.15 -10.03 15.81
CA TYR A 224 15.51 -9.55 16.02
C TYR A 224 15.84 -8.30 15.19
N LEU A 225 15.28 -8.20 14.00
CA LEU A 225 15.40 -6.98 13.18
C LEU A 225 14.62 -5.83 13.82
N ASP A 226 13.42 -6.07 14.36
CA ASP A 226 12.64 -5.07 15.10
C ASP A 226 13.40 -4.54 16.32
N GLU A 227 13.93 -5.44 17.16
CA GLU A 227 14.73 -5.07 18.33
C GLU A 227 15.93 -4.20 17.90
N TYR A 228 16.68 -4.62 16.90
CA TYR A 228 17.84 -3.90 16.39
C TYR A 228 17.48 -2.50 15.88
N LEU A 229 16.40 -2.40 15.13
CA LEU A 229 15.94 -1.13 14.57
C LEU A 229 15.36 -0.19 15.64
N GLN A 230 14.79 -0.72 16.73
CA GLN A 230 14.32 0.06 17.88
C GLN A 230 15.44 0.52 18.79
N ASP A 231 16.42 -0.34 19.11
CA ASP A 231 17.60 0.01 19.94
C ASP A 231 18.42 1.13 19.28
N SER A 232 18.51 1.10 17.96
CA SER A 232 19.15 2.16 17.20
C SER A 232 18.42 3.51 17.30
N ARG A 233 17.15 3.56 17.71
CA ARG A 233 16.37 4.78 18.00
C ARG A 233 16.59 5.27 19.43
N ASN A 234 16.52 4.38 20.42
CA ASN A 234 16.57 4.72 21.85
C ASN A 234 17.92 5.29 22.29
N ASN A 235 19.01 4.92 21.61
CA ASN A 235 20.34 5.47 21.89
C ASN A 235 20.49 6.95 21.53
N LYS A 236 19.49 7.62 20.96
CA LYS A 236 19.54 9.04 20.55
C LYS A 236 18.53 9.98 21.20
N HIS A 237 17.45 9.48 21.82
CA HIS A 237 16.51 10.33 22.56
C HIS A 237 16.07 9.62 23.83
N GLY A 238 16.54 10.10 24.97
CA GLY A 238 15.86 9.87 26.23
C GLY A 238 14.52 10.59 26.19
N SER A 239 13.44 9.85 26.11
CA SER A 239 12.09 10.16 26.61
C SER A 239 10.97 9.52 25.78
N ASN A 240 10.20 8.73 26.50
CA ASN A 240 8.77 8.38 26.40
C ASN A 240 8.21 7.61 25.18
N ASN A 241 7.89 6.37 25.54
CA ASN A 241 7.20 5.34 24.79
C ASN A 241 5.75 5.65 24.42
N VAL A 242 5.36 5.32 23.20
CA VAL A 242 4.05 4.73 22.89
C VAL A 242 4.28 3.48 22.03
N LYS A 243 3.86 2.32 22.54
CA LYS A 243 3.91 1.04 21.82
C LYS A 243 2.83 1.00 20.73
N GLY A 244 3.21 0.69 19.51
CA GLY A 244 2.28 0.08 18.58
C GLY A 244 2.13 0.61 17.16
N GLN A 245 2.68 1.76 16.77
CA GLN A 245 2.65 2.22 15.38
C GLN A 245 4.05 2.62 14.91
N ILE A 246 4.58 1.86 13.95
CA ILE A 246 5.81 2.23 13.25
C ILE A 246 5.40 3.20 12.13
N ASN A 247 5.45 4.50 12.41
CA ASN A 247 5.35 5.51 11.36
C ASN A 247 6.63 5.47 10.53
N LEU A 248 6.52 5.35 9.22
CA LEU A 248 7.65 5.30 8.29
C LEU A 248 8.59 6.52 8.46
N MET A 249 8.05 7.68 8.84
CA MET A 249 8.79 8.91 9.13
C MET A 249 9.66 8.82 10.40
N GLU A 250 9.26 8.04 11.41
CA GLU A 250 10.09 7.86 12.62
C GLU A 250 11.32 6.99 12.37
N PHE A 251 11.31 6.16 11.31
CA PHE A 251 12.44 5.28 10.96
C PHE A 251 13.67 6.03 10.43
N GLU A 252 13.52 7.23 9.94
CA GLU A 252 14.56 7.95 9.20
C GLU A 252 15.42 8.89 10.07
N GLY A 253 15.09 9.08 11.36
CA GLY A 253 15.76 10.01 12.28
C GLY A 253 17.08 9.54 12.93
N VAL A 254 17.60 8.37 12.59
CA VAL A 254 18.77 7.82 13.27
C VAL A 254 20.04 7.97 12.42
N ASN A 255 20.85 8.99 12.75
CA ASN A 255 22.25 9.03 12.34
C ASN A 255 23.05 7.94 13.08
N ASN A 256 23.19 6.76 12.53
CA ASN A 256 24.26 5.86 12.88
C ASN A 256 25.47 6.27 12.05
N SER A 257 26.45 6.90 12.68
CA SER A 257 27.72 7.29 12.08
C SER A 257 28.59 6.12 11.60
N GLU A 258 28.08 4.88 11.68
CA GLU A 258 28.82 3.66 11.35
C GLU A 258 28.26 2.89 10.13
N LEU A 259 27.07 3.23 9.63
CA LEU A 259 26.50 2.55 8.46
C LEU A 259 26.47 3.49 7.25
N VAL A 260 27.05 3.03 6.15
CA VAL A 260 26.87 3.66 4.85
C VAL A 260 25.37 3.73 4.56
N PRO A 261 24.80 4.87 4.13
CA PRO A 261 23.37 5.05 3.89
C PRO A 261 22.72 3.91 3.07
N ASP A 262 23.41 3.44 2.05
CA ASP A 262 23.01 2.31 1.19
C ASP A 262 22.86 0.98 1.96
N THR A 263 23.66 0.73 2.99
CA THR A 263 23.57 -0.51 3.78
C THR A 263 22.32 -0.54 4.66
N ARG A 264 21.95 0.60 5.22
CA ARG A 264 20.76 0.72 6.06
C ARG A 264 19.48 0.57 5.24
N GLU A 265 19.42 1.20 4.08
CA GLU A 265 18.30 1.11 3.14
C GLU A 265 18.05 -0.35 2.75
N LYS A 266 19.09 -1.09 2.36
CA LYS A 266 19.01 -2.51 2.02
C LYS A 266 18.47 -3.39 3.17
N ILE A 267 18.88 -3.11 4.41
CA ILE A 267 18.37 -3.85 5.58
C ILE A 267 16.89 -3.54 5.82
N LEU A 268 16.48 -2.29 5.65
CA LEU A 268 15.09 -1.87 5.78
C LEU A 268 14.20 -2.49 4.70
N ASP A 269 14.63 -2.48 3.46
CA ASP A 269 13.89 -3.09 2.34
C ASP A 269 13.70 -4.60 2.57
N PHE A 270 14.77 -5.27 3.01
CA PHE A 270 14.69 -6.67 3.37
C PHE A 270 13.73 -6.91 4.56
N TYR A 271 13.80 -6.09 5.60
CA TYR A 271 12.88 -6.16 6.73
C TYR A 271 11.43 -5.97 6.30
N PHE A 272 11.15 -5.00 5.43
CA PHE A 272 9.79 -4.81 4.90
C PHE A 272 9.34 -5.99 4.04
N SER A 273 10.21 -6.58 3.24
CA SER A 273 9.89 -7.80 2.48
C SER A 273 9.55 -8.98 3.39
N VAL A 274 10.30 -9.16 4.49
CA VAL A 274 10.01 -10.18 5.51
C VAL A 274 8.67 -9.91 6.19
N ARG A 275 8.39 -8.66 6.57
CA ARG A 275 7.11 -8.28 7.20
C ARG A 275 5.92 -8.46 6.25
N ALA A 276 6.06 -8.04 4.99
CA ALA A 276 5.03 -8.24 3.98
C ALA A 276 4.71 -9.73 3.79
N PHE A 277 5.73 -10.58 3.74
CA PHE A 277 5.54 -12.03 3.62
C PHE A 277 4.81 -12.61 4.84
N LEU A 278 5.17 -12.20 6.06
CA LEU A 278 4.50 -12.65 7.28
C LEU A 278 3.06 -12.14 7.36
N ASN A 279 2.81 -10.90 7.01
CA ASN A 279 1.45 -10.34 6.95
C ASN A 279 0.58 -11.11 5.94
N THR A 280 1.13 -11.44 4.75
CA THR A 280 0.41 -12.25 3.77
C THR A 280 0.18 -13.67 4.28
N TYR A 281 1.14 -14.25 5.03
CA TYR A 281 0.97 -15.57 5.62
C TYR A 281 -0.21 -15.63 6.61
N GLU A 282 -0.48 -14.56 7.33
CA GLU A 282 -1.64 -14.43 8.22
C GLU A 282 -2.99 -14.39 7.48
N LEU A 283 -2.98 -14.04 6.17
CA LEU A 283 -4.17 -13.99 5.32
C LEU A 283 -4.48 -15.31 4.61
N LEU A 284 -3.62 -16.34 4.76
CA LEU A 284 -3.77 -17.59 4.02
C LEU A 284 -5.10 -18.27 4.35
N ASP A 285 -5.81 -18.64 3.30
CA ASP A 285 -6.99 -19.50 3.30
C ASP A 285 -6.89 -20.52 2.15
N ASP A 286 -7.97 -21.21 1.83
CA ASP A 286 -8.06 -22.18 0.74
C ASP A 286 -7.94 -21.58 -0.67
N LYS A 287 -7.92 -20.26 -0.78
CA LYS A 287 -7.76 -19.49 -2.02
C LYS A 287 -6.29 -19.14 -2.33
N TYR A 288 -5.35 -19.63 -1.54
CA TYR A 288 -3.92 -19.41 -1.72
C TYR A 288 -3.19 -20.68 -2.16
N ILE A 289 -2.10 -20.47 -2.88
CA ILE A 289 -1.12 -21.51 -3.21
C ILE A 289 0.25 -21.10 -2.69
N ILE A 290 0.91 -22.02 -1.98
CA ILE A 290 2.30 -21.84 -1.53
C ILE A 290 3.19 -22.67 -2.43
N TYR A 291 4.12 -22.01 -3.11
CA TYR A 291 5.05 -22.70 -4.00
C TYR A 291 6.40 -22.01 -4.09
N SER A 292 7.38 -22.72 -4.61
CA SER A 292 8.68 -22.18 -4.96
C SER A 292 8.93 -22.29 -6.45
N ASP A 293 9.63 -21.31 -7.00
CA ASP A 293 10.02 -21.24 -8.42
C ASP A 293 11.33 -20.48 -8.58
N TYR A 294 11.69 -20.18 -9.82
CA TYR A 294 12.80 -19.30 -10.18
C TYR A 294 12.30 -18.03 -10.85
N SER A 295 12.92 -16.89 -10.49
CA SER A 295 12.71 -15.64 -11.24
C SER A 295 13.37 -15.68 -12.62
N GLU A 296 13.03 -14.72 -13.47
CA GLU A 296 13.69 -14.56 -14.78
C GLU A 296 15.22 -14.39 -14.65
N ASP A 297 15.69 -13.79 -13.57
CA ASP A 297 17.11 -13.65 -13.24
C ASP A 297 17.75 -14.92 -12.65
N GLY A 298 17.01 -16.03 -12.57
CA GLY A 298 17.47 -17.30 -12.02
C GLY A 298 17.56 -17.34 -10.48
N ASN A 299 17.03 -16.36 -9.77
CA ASN A 299 16.98 -16.36 -8.31
C ASN A 299 15.85 -17.25 -7.79
N PHE A 300 16.12 -18.02 -6.77
CA PHE A 300 15.12 -18.89 -6.15
C PHE A 300 14.12 -18.09 -5.30
N ARG A 301 12.81 -18.30 -5.57
CA ARG A 301 11.71 -17.61 -4.89
C ARG A 301 10.82 -18.58 -4.14
N LEU A 302 10.43 -18.19 -2.93
CA LEU A 302 9.31 -18.75 -2.18
C LEU A 302 8.13 -17.79 -2.28
N ARG A 303 6.96 -18.29 -2.71
CA ARG A 303 5.78 -17.45 -2.99
C ARG A 303 4.56 -17.90 -2.21
N LEU A 304 3.82 -16.90 -1.70
CA LEU A 304 2.45 -16.99 -1.25
C LEU A 304 1.59 -16.33 -2.32
N GLN A 305 0.88 -17.10 -3.13
CA GLN A 305 0.14 -16.60 -4.26
C GLN A 305 -1.35 -16.61 -3.98
N CYS A 306 -1.96 -15.45 -3.93
CA CYS A 306 -3.40 -15.29 -3.91
C CYS A 306 -3.97 -15.66 -5.29
N MET A 307 -4.83 -16.67 -5.35
CA MET A 307 -5.50 -17.09 -6.58
C MET A 307 -6.87 -16.44 -6.73
N ASP A 308 -7.57 -16.24 -5.61
CA ASP A 308 -8.88 -15.58 -5.56
C ASP A 308 -8.86 -14.50 -4.46
N PRO A 309 -8.90 -13.22 -4.84
CA PRO A 309 -8.77 -12.12 -3.88
C PRO A 309 -10.10 -11.75 -3.19
N SER A 310 -11.20 -12.42 -3.50
CA SER A 310 -12.55 -12.01 -3.08
C SER A 310 -12.70 -11.92 -1.57
N THR A 311 -12.15 -12.85 -0.79
CA THR A 311 -12.21 -12.83 0.69
C THR A 311 -11.52 -11.58 1.26
N ASN A 312 -10.34 -11.27 0.73
CA ASN A 312 -9.56 -10.12 1.18
C ASN A 312 -10.23 -8.81 0.78
N LEU A 313 -10.70 -8.70 -0.47
CA LEU A 313 -11.44 -7.53 -0.95
C LEU A 313 -12.71 -7.29 -0.13
N ASP A 314 -13.47 -8.34 0.17
CA ASP A 314 -14.71 -8.27 0.98
C ASP A 314 -14.46 -7.60 2.34
N SER A 315 -13.32 -7.90 2.99
CA SER A 315 -12.96 -7.32 4.28
C SER A 315 -12.80 -5.78 4.24
N TYR A 316 -12.34 -5.23 3.11
CA TYR A 316 -12.23 -3.79 2.90
C TYR A 316 -13.53 -3.19 2.38
N LEU A 317 -14.24 -3.87 1.48
CA LEU A 317 -15.51 -3.41 0.92
C LEU A 317 -16.59 -3.28 1.99
N LYS A 318 -16.60 -4.14 3.00
CA LYS A 318 -17.50 -4.06 4.17
C LYS A 318 -17.31 -2.80 5.02
N LYS A 319 -16.23 -2.06 4.84
CA LYS A 319 -16.05 -0.73 5.44
C LYS A 319 -16.79 0.36 4.66
N GLY A 320 -17.28 0.03 3.46
CA GLY A 320 -18.19 0.86 2.69
C GLY A 320 -19.65 0.52 2.95
N ARG A 321 -20.50 1.54 2.83
CA ARG A 321 -21.95 1.38 2.78
C ARG A 321 -22.40 0.81 1.44
N CYS A 322 -21.71 1.21 0.37
CA CYS A 322 -21.96 0.67 -0.96
C CYS A 322 -20.68 0.76 -1.82
N SER A 323 -20.57 -0.15 -2.79
CA SER A 323 -19.47 -0.18 -3.75
C SER A 323 -20.04 -0.29 -5.16
N ILE A 324 -19.60 0.61 -6.05
CA ILE A 324 -20.02 0.64 -7.45
C ILE A 324 -18.79 0.37 -8.30
N PHE A 325 -18.79 -0.78 -8.95
CA PHE A 325 -17.73 -1.19 -9.87
C PHE A 325 -18.18 -0.89 -11.30
N PHE A 326 -17.33 -0.26 -12.08
CA PHE A 326 -17.63 0.00 -13.48
C PHE A 326 -16.40 -0.22 -14.37
N SER A 327 -16.68 -0.69 -15.57
CA SER A 327 -15.69 -0.98 -16.60
C SER A 327 -16.36 -1.20 -17.94
N ALA A 328 -15.67 -0.88 -19.02
CA ALA A 328 -16.11 -1.20 -20.38
C ALA A 328 -15.99 -2.70 -20.72
N THR A 329 -15.26 -3.49 -19.92
CA THR A 329 -14.82 -4.86 -20.27
C THR A 329 -15.16 -5.91 -19.21
N PHE A 330 -16.29 -5.78 -18.51
CA PHE A 330 -16.76 -6.75 -17.50
C PHE A 330 -17.38 -8.01 -18.11
N LEU A 331 -16.65 -8.71 -18.96
CA LEU A 331 -17.11 -9.97 -19.55
C LEU A 331 -16.11 -11.10 -19.34
N PRO A 332 -16.52 -12.28 -18.86
CA PRO A 332 -17.90 -12.63 -18.41
C PRO A 332 -18.22 -12.05 -17.02
N ILE A 333 -19.39 -11.46 -16.88
CA ILE A 333 -19.79 -10.72 -15.67
C ILE A 333 -19.76 -11.57 -14.39
N LYS A 334 -20.16 -12.85 -14.47
CA LYS A 334 -20.15 -13.76 -13.32
C LYS A 334 -18.77 -13.92 -12.70
N TYR A 335 -17.73 -14.03 -13.53
CA TYR A 335 -16.36 -14.13 -13.07
C TYR A 335 -15.97 -12.90 -12.24
N TYR A 336 -16.28 -11.70 -12.74
CA TYR A 336 -15.95 -10.48 -12.02
C TYR A 336 -16.76 -10.31 -10.74
N MET A 337 -18.05 -10.69 -10.74
CA MET A 337 -18.85 -10.68 -9.53
C MET A 337 -18.24 -11.58 -8.44
N GLU A 338 -17.83 -12.80 -8.79
CA GLU A 338 -17.20 -13.72 -7.86
C GLU A 338 -15.85 -13.18 -7.35
N GLN A 339 -14.98 -12.72 -8.24
CA GLN A 339 -13.63 -12.26 -7.88
C GLN A 339 -13.61 -10.91 -7.12
N LEU A 340 -14.62 -10.07 -7.31
CA LEU A 340 -14.79 -8.77 -6.66
C LEU A 340 -15.71 -8.84 -5.42
N ALA A 341 -15.86 -10.03 -4.85
CA ALA A 341 -16.64 -10.27 -3.63
C ALA A 341 -18.15 -9.96 -3.76
N GLY A 342 -18.74 -10.11 -4.96
CA GLY A 342 -20.17 -9.92 -5.16
C GLY A 342 -21.02 -10.91 -4.37
N GLY A 343 -22.02 -10.40 -3.67
CA GLY A 343 -23.01 -11.17 -2.91
C GLY A 343 -24.26 -11.53 -3.70
N THR A 344 -25.18 -12.22 -3.05
CA THR A 344 -26.45 -12.64 -3.66
C THR A 344 -27.41 -11.49 -3.95
N ASP A 345 -27.26 -10.40 -3.23
CA ASP A 345 -28.12 -9.20 -3.35
C ASP A 345 -27.53 -8.16 -4.33
N ASP A 346 -26.33 -8.42 -4.84
CA ASP A 346 -25.68 -7.56 -5.79
C ASP A 346 -26.20 -7.82 -7.21
N TYR A 347 -26.24 -6.77 -8.01
CA TYR A 347 -26.73 -6.86 -9.38
C TYR A 347 -25.79 -6.15 -10.35
N ALA A 348 -25.81 -6.62 -11.61
CA ALA A 348 -25.06 -6.00 -12.69
C ALA A 348 -26.00 -5.28 -13.65
N VAL A 349 -25.58 -4.09 -14.09
CA VAL A 349 -26.29 -3.29 -15.08
C VAL A 349 -25.46 -3.20 -16.35
N TYR A 350 -26.08 -3.47 -17.49
CA TYR A 350 -25.46 -3.25 -18.78
C TYR A 350 -25.93 -1.90 -19.34
N ALA A 351 -24.99 -0.99 -19.57
CA ALA A 351 -25.23 0.26 -20.27
C ALA A 351 -24.78 0.11 -21.74
N PRO A 352 -25.69 0.15 -22.72
CA PRO A 352 -25.32 0.08 -24.13
C PRO A 352 -24.52 1.32 -24.52
N SER A 353 -23.50 1.13 -25.39
CA SER A 353 -22.72 2.26 -25.93
C SER A 353 -23.65 3.23 -26.69
N PRO A 354 -23.58 4.53 -26.43
CA PRO A 354 -24.30 5.53 -27.22
C PRO A 354 -23.68 5.74 -28.61
N PHE A 355 -22.47 5.24 -28.85
CA PHE A 355 -21.75 5.38 -30.12
C PHE A 355 -22.13 4.26 -31.09
N SER A 356 -22.41 4.62 -32.32
CA SER A 356 -22.70 3.67 -33.42
C SER A 356 -21.46 3.46 -34.27
N PRO A 357 -20.96 2.21 -34.46
CA PRO A 357 -19.83 1.95 -35.35
C PRO A 357 -20.06 2.33 -36.81
N LYS A 358 -21.34 2.62 -37.19
CA LYS A 358 -21.74 2.97 -38.54
C LYS A 358 -21.76 4.49 -38.79
N THR A 359 -21.78 5.30 -37.74
CA THR A 359 -21.94 6.78 -37.82
C THR A 359 -20.77 7.55 -37.26
N ASP A 360 -19.93 6.91 -36.47
CA ASP A 360 -18.90 7.60 -35.66
C ASP A 360 -17.47 7.13 -36.03
N LEU A 361 -17.28 6.71 -37.29
CA LEU A 361 -15.96 6.44 -37.93
C LEU A 361 -15.54 7.60 -38.80
#